data_333b72c3c5c22c1ea973e7ce5e6ebd9c
#
_entry.id   333b72c3c5c22c1ea973e7ce5e6ebd9c
#
_cell.length_a   1.000
_cell.length_b   1.000
_cell.length_c   1.000
_cell.angle_alpha   90.00
_cell.angle_beta   90.00
_cell.angle_gamma   90.00
#
_symmetry.space_group_name_H-M   'P 1'
#
loop_
_entity.id
_entity.type
_entity.pdbx_description
1 polymer ?
#
loop_
_entity_poly.entity_id
_entity_poly.type
_entity_poly.pdbx_seq_one_letter_code
_entity_poly.pdbx_strand_id
1 'polypeptide(L)' 'MNHLFVLFVNYHGFVGDNDSIVLNLMAARYFDSREEAEEHRIELYGNERYEFQNRISILEWL' A
#
# COMPACT_ATOMS: atom_id res chain seq x y z
N MET A 1 -5.16 -17.43 -12.86
CA MET A 1 -4.18 -17.06 -11.84
C MET A 1 -4.46 -15.65 -11.35
N ASN A 2 -4.49 -15.49 -10.04
CA ASN A 2 -4.81 -14.19 -9.47
C ASN A 2 -3.57 -13.34 -9.28
N HIS A 3 -3.69 -12.08 -9.64
CA HIS A 3 -2.67 -11.10 -9.35
C HIS A 3 -3.06 -10.40 -8.05
N LEU A 4 -2.05 -10.10 -7.23
CA LEU A 4 -2.25 -9.38 -6.00
C LEU A 4 -1.47 -8.09 -6.05
N PHE A 5 -1.96 -7.09 -5.36
CA PHE A 5 -1.33 -5.76 -5.36
C PHE A 5 -1.07 -5.33 -3.93
N VAL A 6 0.05 -4.65 -3.72
CA VAL A 6 0.39 -4.08 -2.43
C VAL A 6 0.75 -2.62 -2.63
N LEU A 7 0.66 -1.85 -1.56
CA LEU A 7 1.06 -0.45 -1.58
C LEU A 7 2.42 -0.31 -0.92
N PHE A 8 3.35 0.32 -1.61
CA PHE A 8 4.70 0.54 -1.14
C PHE A 8 4.91 2.02 -0.86
N VAL A 9 5.30 2.32 0.37
CA VAL A 9 5.56 3.68 0.81
C VAL A 9 7.05 3.92 0.67
N ASN A 10 7.41 4.83 -0.24
CA ASN A 10 8.80 5.06 -0.59
C ASN A 10 9.65 5.35 0.65
N TYR A 11 10.77 4.64 0.79
CA TYR A 11 11.73 4.74 1.89
C TYR A 11 11.21 4.26 3.25
N HIS A 12 9.98 3.75 3.33
CA HIS A 12 9.42 3.37 4.62
C HIS A 12 8.99 1.92 4.72
N GLY A 13 8.40 1.37 3.67
CA GLY A 13 7.94 -0.01 3.69
C GLY A 13 6.60 -0.16 3.01
N PHE A 14 5.84 -1.17 3.45
CA PHE A 14 4.56 -1.50 2.83
C PHE A 14 3.42 -1.09 3.75
N VAL A 15 2.26 -0.84 3.15
CA VAL A 15 1.05 -0.57 3.92
C VAL A 15 0.49 -1.90 4.38
N GLY A 16 0.34 -2.06 5.68
CA GLY A 16 -0.22 -3.26 6.28
C GLY A 16 -1.65 -3.04 6.71
N ASP A 17 -2.15 -3.95 7.56
CA ASP A 17 -3.49 -3.83 8.10
C ASP A 17 -3.58 -2.60 9.00
N ASN A 18 -4.77 -1.98 9.02
CA ASN A 18 -5.01 -0.77 9.80
C ASN A 18 -4.11 0.38 9.38
N ASP A 19 -3.66 0.34 8.11
CA ASP A 19 -2.82 1.37 7.52
C ASP A 19 -1.51 1.60 8.27
N SER A 20 -1.03 0.57 8.95
CA SER A 20 0.29 0.63 9.58
C SER A 20 1.36 0.43 8.49
N ILE A 21 2.57 0.91 8.76
CA ILE A 21 3.69 0.69 7.85
C ILE A 21 4.46 -0.52 8.34
N VAL A 22 4.64 -1.51 7.46
CA VAL A 22 5.33 -2.73 7.80
C VAL A 22 6.53 -2.92 6.87
N LEU A 23 7.59 -3.53 7.37
CA LEU A 23 8.80 -3.72 6.57
C LEU A 23 8.79 -5.03 5.80
N ASN A 24 7.96 -5.96 6.23
CA ASN A 24 7.91 -7.30 5.65
C ASN A 24 6.76 -7.39 4.65
N LEU A 25 7.09 -7.75 3.41
CA LEU A 25 6.08 -7.92 2.37
C LEU A 25 5.00 -8.92 2.79
N MET A 26 5.37 -9.93 3.57
CA MET A 26 4.41 -10.92 4.04
C MET A 26 3.36 -10.33 4.97
N ALA A 27 3.68 -9.21 5.61
CA ALA A 27 2.76 -8.53 6.51
C ALA A 27 1.96 -7.43 5.82
N ALA A 28 2.22 -7.19 4.54
CA ALA A 28 1.54 -6.14 3.80
C ALA A 28 0.08 -6.53 3.56
N ARG A 29 -0.74 -5.52 3.39
CA ARG A 29 -2.13 -5.74 2.99
C ARG A 29 -2.17 -5.98 1.48
N TYR A 30 -2.88 -7.02 1.06
CA TYR A 30 -3.00 -7.36 -0.35
C TYR A 30 -4.36 -6.95 -0.88
N PHE A 31 -4.35 -6.45 -2.10
CA PHE A 31 -5.56 -6.05 -2.81
C PHE A 31 -5.75 -6.97 -4.00
N ASP A 32 -7.00 -7.32 -4.28
CA ASP A 32 -7.31 -8.25 -5.37
C ASP A 32 -7.25 -7.59 -6.74
N SER A 33 -7.32 -6.29 -6.80
CA SER A 33 -7.29 -5.57 -8.07
C SER A 33 -6.49 -4.28 -7.91
N ARG A 34 -5.98 -3.81 -9.04
CA ARG A 34 -5.28 -2.54 -9.06
C ARG A 34 -6.21 -1.40 -8.70
N GLU A 35 -7.48 -1.51 -9.09
CA GLU A 35 -8.46 -0.48 -8.79
C GLU A 35 -8.67 -0.31 -7.30
N GLU A 36 -8.78 -1.43 -6.58
CA GLU A 36 -8.94 -1.38 -5.12
C GLU A 36 -7.70 -0.77 -4.47
N ALA A 37 -6.52 -1.16 -4.95
CA ALA A 37 -5.27 -0.62 -4.43
C ALA A 37 -5.18 0.88 -4.68
N GLU A 38 -5.61 1.31 -5.86
CA GLU A 38 -5.58 2.72 -6.22
C GLU A 38 -6.51 3.54 -5.33
N GLU A 39 -7.71 3.03 -5.08
CA GLU A 39 -8.65 3.72 -4.22
C GLU A 39 -8.09 3.89 -2.81
N HIS A 40 -7.47 2.84 -2.30
CA HIS A 40 -6.90 2.91 -0.97
C HIS A 40 -5.70 3.86 -0.94
N ARG A 41 -4.90 3.85 -1.99
CA ARG A 41 -3.77 4.76 -2.09
C ARG A 41 -4.20 6.22 -2.00
N ILE A 42 -5.30 6.54 -2.69
CA ILE A 42 -5.83 7.90 -2.68
C ILE A 42 -6.29 8.28 -1.28
N GLU A 43 -6.94 7.33 -0.59
CA GLU A 43 -7.38 7.58 0.79
C GLU A 43 -6.21 7.87 1.72
N LEU A 44 -5.08 7.19 1.50
CA LEU A 44 -3.92 7.37 2.36
C LEU A 44 -3.32 8.76 2.25
N TYR A 45 -3.43 9.40 1.09
CA TYR A 45 -2.93 10.77 0.93
C TYR A 45 -3.69 11.76 1.80
N GLY A 46 -4.90 11.41 2.21
CA GLY A 46 -5.66 12.24 3.13
C GLY A 46 -5.47 11.86 4.58
N ASN A 47 -4.63 10.89 4.87
CA ASN A 47 -4.42 10.38 6.21
C ASN A 47 -3.20 11.05 6.84
N GLU A 48 -3.36 11.62 8.04
CA GLU A 48 -2.28 12.32 8.74
C GLU A 48 -1.03 11.48 8.89
N ARG A 49 -1.21 10.17 9.05
CA ARG A 49 -0.11 9.23 9.23
C ARG A 49 0.83 9.25 8.03
N TYR A 50 0.32 9.68 6.86
CA TYR A 50 1.06 9.67 5.61
C TYR A 50 1.36 11.06 5.06
N GLU A 51 1.18 12.11 5.87
CA GLU A 51 1.40 13.47 5.42
C GLU A 51 2.81 13.72 4.92
N PHE A 52 3.78 13.05 5.53
CA PHE A 52 5.18 13.25 5.18
C PHE A 52 5.62 12.43 3.97
N GLN A 53 4.71 11.66 3.38
CA GLN A 53 5.06 10.78 2.28
C GLN A 53 5.07 11.53 0.96
N ASN A 54 6.11 11.28 0.17
CA ASN A 54 6.20 11.85 -1.16
C ASN A 54 5.55 10.96 -2.19
N ARG A 55 5.54 9.67 -1.94
CA ARG A 55 5.08 8.73 -2.94
C ARG A 55 4.65 7.41 -2.34
N ILE A 56 3.50 6.95 -2.79
CA ILE A 56 3.00 5.62 -2.48
C ILE A 56 2.79 4.94 -3.83
N SER A 57 3.43 3.81 -4.03
CA SER A 57 3.38 3.09 -5.31
C SER A 57 2.54 1.83 -5.17
N ILE A 58 1.94 1.42 -6.29
CA ILE A 58 1.22 0.16 -6.35
C ILE A 58 2.14 -0.86 -6.99
N LEU A 59 2.41 -1.94 -6.29
CA LEU A 59 3.25 -3.01 -6.80
C LEU A 59 2.40 -4.25 -7.02
N GLU A 60 2.60 -4.88 -8.16
CA GLU A 60 1.91 -6.12 -8.48
C GLU A 60 2.72 -7.29 -7.97
N TRP A 61 2.03 -8.24 -7.32
CA TRP A 61 2.65 -9.41 -6.76
C TRP A 61 1.90 -10.64 -7.25
N LEU A 62 2.62 -11.60 -7.74
CA LEU A 62 2.02 -12.84 -8.26
C LEU A 62 1.96 -13.93 -7.21
#